data_0b2365b3c3b97424e6cfac7d2f83f715
#
_entry.id   0b2365b3c3b97424e6cfac7d2f83f715
#
_cell.length_a   1.000
_cell.length_b   1.000
_cell.length_c   1.000
_cell.angle_alpha   90.00
_cell.angle_beta   90.00
_cell.angle_gamma   90.00
#
_symmetry.space_group_name_H-M   'P 1'
#
loop_
_entity.id
_entity.type
_entity.pdbx_description
1 polymer ?
#
loop_
_entity_poly.entity_id
_entity_poly.type
_entity_poly.pdbx_seq_one_letter_code
_entity_poly.pdbx_strand_id
1 'polypeptide(L)'
;MGPVAKYVSDIYQSLKTALVGMSVTGREAFKKPVTLEYPDERWQLPERYRGILHNRQEDCIGCLACARACPVKCIHIEIVKREKDEYGVTSDGTKITQWIPRFDIDMSLCMLCGLCTEPCPTECLTTTKEYELAVHDKREMYLQFALERDKEMAKKAEERKKAEAAAAAAAAAAAAAAPKPAAAPAPVPAPAAAEPPAGTESRE
;
A
#
# COMPACT_ATOMS: atom_id res chain seq x y z
N MET A 1 -56.54 35.69 -38.46
CA MET A 1 -57.31 35.32 -37.23
C MET A 1 -57.48 36.57 -36.39
N GLY A 2 -58.70 36.89 -35.99
CA GLY A 2 -58.98 38.06 -35.17
C GLY A 2 -58.43 37.87 -33.72
N PRO A 3 -58.21 38.96 -32.98
CA PRO A 3 -57.62 38.91 -31.60
C PRO A 3 -58.40 37.98 -30.66
N VAL A 4 -59.70 37.90 -30.81
CA VAL A 4 -60.56 36.99 -30.00
C VAL A 4 -60.30 35.53 -30.30
N ALA A 5 -60.10 35.13 -31.57
CA ALA A 5 -59.83 33.77 -31.94
C ALA A 5 -58.43 33.30 -31.41
N LYS A 6 -57.49 34.21 -31.37
CA LYS A 6 -56.14 33.95 -30.79
C LYS A 6 -56.26 33.69 -29.28
N TYR A 7 -57.00 34.53 -28.57
CA TYR A 7 -57.23 34.40 -27.14
C TYR A 7 -57.90 33.05 -26.76
N VAL A 8 -58.92 32.68 -27.48
CA VAL A 8 -59.58 31.35 -27.26
C VAL A 8 -58.64 30.18 -27.54
N SER A 9 -57.84 30.28 -28.61
CA SER A 9 -56.82 29.28 -28.92
C SER A 9 -55.77 29.15 -27.81
N ASP A 10 -55.31 30.25 -27.28
CA ASP A 10 -54.29 30.26 -26.19
C ASP A 10 -54.85 29.65 -24.90
N ILE A 11 -56.11 29.92 -24.55
CA ILE A 11 -56.80 29.30 -23.43
C ILE A 11 -56.92 27.75 -23.66
N TYR A 12 -57.34 27.36 -24.82
CA TYR A 12 -57.44 25.92 -25.13
C TYR A 12 -56.09 25.19 -25.08
N GLN A 13 -55.02 25.80 -25.63
CA GLN A 13 -53.68 25.23 -25.55
C GLN A 13 -53.18 25.16 -24.12
N SER A 14 -53.39 26.19 -23.32
CA SER A 14 -53.00 26.23 -21.88
C SER A 14 -53.68 25.11 -21.10
N LEU A 15 -54.99 24.92 -21.30
CA LEU A 15 -55.73 23.87 -20.62
C LEU A 15 -55.27 22.48 -21.06
N LYS A 16 -55.07 22.28 -22.38
CA LYS A 16 -54.56 21.03 -22.95
C LYS A 16 -53.19 20.68 -22.40
N THR A 17 -52.24 21.62 -22.35
CA THR A 17 -50.90 21.38 -21.84
C THR A 17 -50.88 21.06 -20.35
N ALA A 18 -51.75 21.73 -19.56
CA ALA A 18 -51.97 21.43 -18.14
C ALA A 18 -52.48 19.99 -17.93
N LEU A 19 -53.47 19.54 -18.70
CA LEU A 19 -54.00 18.19 -18.65
C LEU A 19 -52.95 17.14 -19.05
N VAL A 20 -52.16 17.40 -20.09
CA VAL A 20 -51.06 16.54 -20.47
C VAL A 20 -50.00 16.43 -19.35
N GLY A 21 -49.61 17.56 -18.73
CA GLY A 21 -48.69 17.58 -17.59
C GLY A 21 -49.24 16.75 -16.41
N MET A 22 -50.49 16.95 -16.04
CA MET A 22 -51.12 16.15 -14.97
C MET A 22 -51.23 14.66 -15.31
N SER A 23 -51.45 14.31 -16.58
CA SER A 23 -51.43 12.90 -17.01
C SER A 23 -50.06 12.23 -16.86
N VAL A 24 -49.00 12.96 -17.15
CA VAL A 24 -47.61 12.46 -16.96
C VAL A 24 -47.29 12.26 -15.47
N THR A 25 -47.56 13.26 -14.63
CA THR A 25 -47.34 13.15 -13.20
C THR A 25 -48.20 12.09 -12.55
N GLY A 26 -49.48 11.97 -12.96
CA GLY A 26 -50.38 10.90 -12.51
C GLY A 26 -49.88 9.50 -12.85
N ARG A 27 -49.30 9.31 -14.06
CA ARG A 27 -48.70 8.04 -14.43
C ARG A 27 -47.48 7.70 -13.57
N GLU A 28 -46.65 8.66 -13.29
CA GLU A 28 -45.45 8.46 -12.44
C GLU A 28 -45.84 8.13 -11.00
N ALA A 29 -46.93 8.70 -10.47
CA ALA A 29 -47.38 8.41 -9.10
C ALA A 29 -47.77 6.94 -8.87
N PHE A 30 -48.15 6.20 -9.92
CA PHE A 30 -48.51 4.78 -9.84
C PHE A 30 -47.37 3.82 -10.23
N LYS A 31 -46.18 4.35 -10.58
CA LYS A 31 -45.00 3.52 -10.83
C LYS A 31 -44.35 3.12 -9.52
N LYS A 32 -43.68 1.96 -9.51
CA LYS A 32 -42.84 1.60 -8.37
C LYS A 32 -41.71 2.62 -8.19
N PRO A 33 -41.42 3.03 -6.95
CA PRO A 33 -40.31 3.93 -6.68
C PRO A 33 -38.99 3.33 -7.13
N VAL A 34 -38.10 4.14 -7.67
CA VAL A 34 -36.74 3.76 -8.08
C VAL A 34 -35.76 3.97 -6.95
N THR A 35 -36.15 4.76 -5.95
CA THR A 35 -35.35 5.08 -4.78
C THR A 35 -35.33 3.92 -3.79
N LEU A 36 -34.18 3.72 -3.16
CA LEU A 36 -34.00 2.79 -2.05
C LEU A 36 -34.23 3.50 -0.73
N GLU A 37 -34.91 2.86 0.19
CA GLU A 37 -35.16 3.37 1.54
C GLU A 37 -33.98 3.02 2.46
N TYR A 38 -32.83 3.68 2.22
CA TYR A 38 -31.69 3.54 3.11
C TYR A 38 -31.99 4.18 4.49
N PRO A 39 -31.64 3.55 5.64
CA PRO A 39 -30.79 2.37 5.79
C PRO A 39 -31.50 1.02 5.78
N ASP A 40 -32.84 0.99 5.71
CA ASP A 40 -33.65 -0.23 5.81
C ASP A 40 -33.44 -1.14 4.60
N GLU A 41 -33.39 -0.54 3.41
CA GLU A 41 -33.02 -1.23 2.17
C GLU A 41 -31.61 -0.83 1.74
N ARG A 42 -30.74 -1.84 1.49
CA ARG A 42 -29.37 -1.65 1.03
C ARG A 42 -29.19 -2.20 -0.37
N TRP A 43 -28.31 -1.58 -1.13
CA TRP A 43 -27.93 -2.05 -2.46
C TRP A 43 -27.27 -3.42 -2.39
N GLN A 44 -27.68 -4.31 -3.26
CA GLN A 44 -26.92 -5.54 -3.49
C GLN A 44 -25.73 -5.20 -4.39
N LEU A 45 -24.55 -5.12 -3.77
CA LEU A 45 -23.34 -4.76 -4.47
C LEU A 45 -22.84 -5.93 -5.32
N PRO A 46 -22.28 -5.66 -6.53
CA PRO A 46 -21.72 -6.70 -7.37
C PRO A 46 -20.50 -7.36 -6.70
N GLU A 47 -20.12 -8.56 -7.16
CA GLU A 47 -19.00 -9.31 -6.59
C GLU A 47 -17.66 -8.54 -6.71
N ARG A 48 -17.47 -7.83 -7.82
CA ARG A 48 -16.27 -7.05 -8.10
C ARG A 48 -16.38 -5.59 -7.65
N TYR A 49 -17.07 -5.35 -6.55
CA TYR A 49 -17.19 -4.02 -5.97
C TYR A 49 -15.86 -3.59 -5.31
N ARG A 50 -15.48 -2.33 -5.51
CA ARG A 50 -14.29 -1.71 -4.92
C ARG A 50 -14.68 -0.89 -3.71
N GLY A 51 -14.88 -1.56 -2.57
CA GLY A 51 -15.15 -0.90 -1.29
C GLY A 51 -13.91 -0.73 -0.43
N ILE A 52 -14.10 -0.76 0.88
CA ILE A 52 -13.02 -0.59 1.85
C ILE A 52 -11.95 -1.67 1.68
N LEU A 53 -10.70 -1.28 1.74
CA LEU A 53 -9.57 -2.22 1.70
C LEU A 53 -9.48 -2.99 3.02
N HIS A 54 -9.25 -4.29 2.91
CA HIS A 54 -8.99 -5.18 4.01
C HIS A 54 -7.68 -5.93 3.77
N ASN A 55 -6.82 -5.99 4.79
CA ASN A 55 -5.56 -6.70 4.73
C ASN A 55 -5.53 -7.86 5.72
N ARG A 56 -5.30 -9.08 5.23
CA ARG A 56 -5.00 -10.25 6.06
C ARG A 56 -3.52 -10.23 6.42
N GLN A 57 -3.22 -9.60 7.55
CA GLN A 57 -1.83 -9.38 7.96
C GLN A 57 -1.03 -10.67 8.16
N GLU A 58 -1.69 -11.78 8.48
CA GLU A 58 -1.07 -13.10 8.68
C GLU A 58 -0.41 -13.63 7.41
N ASP A 59 -0.96 -13.31 6.25
CA ASP A 59 -0.48 -13.74 4.93
C ASP A 59 0.42 -12.71 4.25
N CYS A 60 0.63 -11.56 4.88
CA CYS A 60 1.45 -10.50 4.30
C CYS A 60 2.95 -10.81 4.42
N ILE A 61 3.67 -10.79 3.30
CA ILE A 61 5.13 -11.02 3.24
C ILE A 61 5.96 -9.74 3.31
N GLY A 62 5.33 -8.57 3.37
CA GLY A 62 6.03 -7.29 3.44
C GLY A 62 6.75 -6.87 2.14
N CYS A 63 6.29 -7.29 0.97
CA CYS A 63 6.96 -7.01 -0.31
C CYS A 63 6.87 -5.55 -0.79
N LEU A 64 6.05 -4.70 -0.14
CA LEU A 64 5.82 -3.29 -0.48
C LEU A 64 5.22 -3.05 -1.88
N ALA A 65 4.78 -4.07 -2.59
CA ALA A 65 4.24 -3.95 -3.94
C ALA A 65 2.97 -3.10 -3.96
N CYS A 66 2.08 -3.28 -2.99
CA CYS A 66 0.86 -2.49 -2.83
C CYS A 66 1.14 -1.00 -2.57
N ALA A 67 2.14 -0.68 -1.73
CA ALA A 67 2.52 0.71 -1.45
C ALA A 67 3.12 1.41 -2.67
N ARG A 68 3.90 0.67 -3.49
CA ARG A 68 4.46 1.19 -4.75
C ARG A 68 3.41 1.39 -5.84
N ALA A 69 2.40 0.51 -5.90
CA ALA A 69 1.32 0.60 -6.87
C ALA A 69 0.30 1.71 -6.54
N CYS A 70 0.29 2.21 -5.31
CA CYS A 70 -0.65 3.24 -4.88
C CYS A 70 -0.32 4.61 -5.47
N PRO A 71 -1.18 5.23 -6.33
CA PRO A 71 -0.90 6.52 -6.95
C PRO A 71 -0.90 7.67 -5.93
N VAL A 72 -1.68 7.57 -4.87
CA VAL A 72 -1.80 8.60 -3.82
C VAL A 72 -0.94 8.31 -2.58
N LYS A 73 -0.20 7.18 -2.57
CA LYS A 73 0.69 6.78 -1.47
C LYS A 73 0.00 6.76 -0.10
N CYS A 74 -1.24 6.27 -0.04
CA CYS A 74 -2.02 6.18 1.20
C CYS A 74 -1.67 4.96 2.07
N ILE A 75 -0.77 4.07 1.62
CA ILE A 75 -0.38 2.85 2.32
C ILE A 75 0.99 3.02 2.94
N HIS A 76 1.06 2.94 4.26
CA HIS A 76 2.28 3.09 5.05
C HIS A 76 2.68 1.76 5.66
N ILE A 77 3.81 1.22 5.26
CA ILE A 77 4.32 -0.08 5.69
C ILE A 77 5.74 0.08 6.22
N GLU A 78 5.96 -0.41 7.42
CA GLU A 78 7.29 -0.56 8.00
C GLU A 78 7.63 -2.04 8.10
N ILE A 79 8.86 -2.39 7.74
CA ILE A 79 9.34 -3.77 7.72
C ILE A 79 10.63 -3.92 8.51
N VAL A 80 10.73 -5.00 9.27
CA VAL A 80 11.93 -5.42 10.00
C VAL A 80 12.28 -6.84 9.58
N LYS A 81 13.53 -7.10 9.22
CA LYS A 81 13.96 -8.45 8.82
C LYS A 81 13.91 -9.41 10.00
N ARG A 82 13.32 -10.60 9.79
CA ARG A 82 13.35 -11.72 10.71
C ARG A 82 14.69 -12.45 10.64
N GLU A 83 15.06 -13.10 11.70
CA GLU A 83 16.16 -14.09 11.67
C GLU A 83 15.69 -15.38 11.00
N LYS A 84 16.66 -16.18 10.53
CA LYS A 84 16.37 -17.40 9.76
C LYS A 84 15.56 -18.42 10.55
N ASP A 85 15.71 -18.44 11.87
CA ASP A 85 15.03 -19.38 12.79
C ASP A 85 13.57 -18.97 13.09
N GLU A 86 13.19 -17.72 12.75
CA GLU A 86 11.88 -17.16 13.03
C GLU A 86 10.98 -17.00 11.78
N TYR A 87 11.36 -17.64 10.67
CA TYR A 87 10.58 -17.54 9.45
C TYR A 87 9.19 -18.17 9.62
N GLY A 88 8.16 -17.41 9.23
CA GLY A 88 6.79 -17.90 9.13
C GLY A 88 6.47 -18.42 7.74
N VAL A 89 5.28 -19.00 7.61
CA VAL A 89 4.74 -19.45 6.33
C VAL A 89 3.33 -18.88 6.21
N THR A 90 2.97 -18.35 5.03
CA THR A 90 1.62 -17.90 4.70
C THR A 90 0.69 -19.10 4.48
N SER A 91 -0.62 -18.85 4.38
CA SER A 91 -1.61 -19.87 3.98
C SER A 91 -1.28 -20.54 2.63
N ASP A 92 -0.63 -19.81 1.72
CA ASP A 92 -0.21 -20.29 0.38
C ASP A 92 1.13 -21.02 0.36
N GLY A 93 1.78 -21.21 1.53
CA GLY A 93 3.10 -21.84 1.64
C GLY A 93 4.28 -20.90 1.33
N THR A 94 4.07 -19.62 1.09
CA THR A 94 5.14 -18.64 0.87
C THR A 94 5.84 -18.32 2.19
N LYS A 95 7.16 -18.22 2.19
CA LYS A 95 7.95 -17.88 3.38
C LYS A 95 7.84 -16.41 3.75
N ILE A 96 7.53 -16.14 5.02
CA ILE A 96 7.52 -14.80 5.58
C ILE A 96 8.88 -14.53 6.23
N THR A 97 9.67 -13.64 5.64
CA THR A 97 11.03 -13.32 6.08
C THR A 97 11.13 -11.99 6.83
N GLN A 98 10.00 -11.31 7.02
CA GLN A 98 9.95 -9.96 7.58
C GLN A 98 8.86 -9.86 8.65
N TRP A 99 9.13 -9.08 9.69
CA TRP A 99 8.13 -8.57 10.61
C TRP A 99 7.55 -7.28 10.04
N ILE A 100 6.25 -7.07 10.20
CA ILE A 100 5.55 -5.89 9.73
C ILE A 100 4.96 -5.17 10.94
N PRO A 101 5.74 -4.37 11.67
CA PRO A 101 5.28 -3.66 12.86
C PRO A 101 4.22 -2.62 12.55
N ARG A 102 4.18 -2.14 11.30
CA ARG A 102 3.23 -1.15 10.86
C ARG A 102 2.70 -1.46 9.47
N PHE A 103 1.39 -1.55 9.36
CA PHE A 103 0.67 -1.63 8.11
C PHE A 103 -0.60 -0.77 8.24
N ASP A 104 -0.54 0.43 7.74
CA ASP A 104 -1.61 1.42 7.88
C ASP A 104 -2.10 1.87 6.52
N ILE A 105 -3.40 2.04 6.38
CA ILE A 105 -4.04 2.59 5.19
C ILE A 105 -4.82 3.83 5.58
N ASP A 106 -4.45 4.97 5.00
CA ASP A 106 -5.21 6.21 5.15
C ASP A 106 -6.38 6.23 4.15
N MET A 107 -7.56 5.87 4.63
CA MET A 107 -8.77 5.86 3.82
C MET A 107 -9.25 7.26 3.43
N SER A 108 -8.80 8.31 4.12
CA SER A 108 -9.13 9.69 3.77
C SER A 108 -8.45 10.15 2.48
N LEU A 109 -7.34 9.53 2.10
CA LEU A 109 -6.61 9.76 0.86
C LEU A 109 -6.91 8.70 -0.21
N CYS A 110 -7.42 7.54 0.20
CA CYS A 110 -7.65 6.42 -0.70
C CYS A 110 -8.77 6.74 -1.71
N MET A 111 -8.48 6.56 -2.99
CA MET A 111 -9.45 6.75 -4.08
C MET A 111 -10.20 5.47 -4.47
N LEU A 112 -10.09 4.40 -3.69
CA LEU A 112 -10.75 3.10 -3.90
C LEU A 112 -10.54 2.51 -5.32
N CYS A 113 -9.38 2.77 -5.92
CA CYS A 113 -9.09 2.32 -7.29
C CYS A 113 -8.81 0.81 -7.42
N GLY A 114 -8.43 0.13 -6.33
CA GLY A 114 -8.12 -1.29 -6.30
C GLY A 114 -6.78 -1.68 -6.93
N LEU A 115 -5.95 -0.73 -7.40
CA LEU A 115 -4.65 -1.04 -8.02
C LEU A 115 -3.64 -1.70 -7.07
N CYS A 116 -3.82 -1.55 -5.77
CA CYS A 116 -2.94 -2.16 -4.78
C CYS A 116 -3.19 -3.66 -4.56
N THR A 117 -4.35 -4.18 -4.95
CA THR A 117 -4.70 -5.60 -4.79
C THR A 117 -4.08 -6.45 -5.90
N GLU A 118 -3.92 -5.91 -7.11
CA GLU A 118 -3.38 -6.62 -8.28
C GLU A 118 -1.94 -7.13 -8.11
N PRO A 119 -0.97 -6.32 -7.61
CA PRO A 119 0.42 -6.76 -7.48
C PRO A 119 0.69 -7.58 -6.21
N CYS A 120 -0.34 -7.93 -5.43
CA CYS A 120 -0.15 -8.69 -4.19
C CYS A 120 0.05 -10.18 -4.49
N PRO A 121 1.25 -10.76 -4.25
CA PRO A 121 1.53 -12.14 -4.61
C PRO A 121 0.81 -13.16 -3.73
N THR A 122 0.39 -12.77 -2.52
CA THR A 122 -0.31 -13.64 -1.57
C THR A 122 -1.80 -13.30 -1.44
N GLU A 123 -2.29 -12.39 -2.29
CA GLU A 123 -3.69 -11.91 -2.27
C GLU A 123 -4.20 -11.53 -0.87
N CYS A 124 -3.29 -11.10 0.02
CA CYS A 124 -3.63 -10.73 1.38
C CYS A 124 -4.41 -9.40 1.45
N LEU A 125 -4.21 -8.51 0.48
CA LEU A 125 -4.91 -7.24 0.37
C LEU A 125 -6.08 -7.36 -0.60
N THR A 126 -7.30 -7.20 -0.09
CA THR A 126 -8.54 -7.35 -0.85
C THR A 126 -9.45 -6.15 -0.67
N THR A 127 -10.40 -5.98 -1.60
CA THR A 127 -11.50 -5.02 -1.46
C THR A 127 -12.71 -5.71 -0.88
N THR A 128 -13.37 -5.08 0.08
CA THR A 128 -14.60 -5.57 0.69
C THR A 128 -15.83 -4.97 0.01
N LYS A 129 -17.01 -5.48 0.34
CA LYS A 129 -18.28 -4.88 -0.07
C LYS A 129 -18.76 -3.78 0.88
N GLU A 130 -17.97 -3.44 1.87
CA GLU A 130 -18.28 -2.36 2.81
C GLU A 130 -17.98 -1.01 2.16
N TYR A 131 -18.89 -0.06 2.33
CA TYR A 131 -18.80 1.29 1.78
C TYR A 131 -19.12 2.37 2.82
N GLU A 132 -19.54 1.98 4.01
CA GLU A 132 -19.92 2.90 5.07
C GLU A 132 -18.66 3.35 5.85
N LEU A 133 -18.09 4.48 5.44
CA LEU A 133 -16.91 5.10 6.06
C LEU A 133 -17.26 6.40 6.78
N ALA A 134 -18.50 6.58 7.21
CA ALA A 134 -18.91 7.78 7.91
C ALA A 134 -18.34 7.78 9.35
N VAL A 135 -17.39 8.66 9.60
CA VAL A 135 -16.73 8.83 10.91
C VAL A 135 -16.72 10.29 11.32
N HIS A 136 -16.63 10.56 12.61
CA HIS A 136 -16.58 11.93 13.15
C HIS A 136 -15.21 12.58 13.00
N ASP A 137 -14.14 11.84 13.25
CA ASP A 137 -12.77 12.34 13.17
C ASP A 137 -12.04 11.66 11.98
N LYS A 138 -11.31 12.46 11.22
CA LYS A 138 -10.44 11.98 10.15
C LYS A 138 -9.47 10.87 10.62
N ARG A 139 -9.05 10.89 11.87
CA ARG A 139 -8.13 9.89 12.45
C ARG A 139 -8.72 8.48 12.47
N GLU A 140 -10.04 8.36 12.56
CA GLU A 140 -10.75 7.08 12.55
C GLU A 140 -10.74 6.43 11.15
N MET A 141 -10.50 7.22 10.09
CA MET A 141 -10.29 6.72 8.73
C MET A 141 -8.90 6.11 8.51
N TYR A 142 -8.06 6.10 9.53
CA TYR A 142 -6.73 5.52 9.48
C TYR A 142 -6.78 4.08 9.97
N LEU A 143 -6.86 3.14 9.01
CA LEU A 143 -6.99 1.72 9.30
C LEU A 143 -5.63 1.11 9.61
N GLN A 144 -5.50 0.50 10.79
CA GLN A 144 -4.29 -0.17 11.26
C GLN A 144 -4.50 -1.68 11.24
N PHE A 145 -3.68 -2.40 10.49
CA PHE A 145 -3.75 -3.85 10.33
C PHE A 145 -2.61 -4.60 11.03
N ALA A 146 -1.59 -3.88 11.53
CA ALA A 146 -0.43 -4.50 12.15
C ALA A 146 -0.79 -5.32 13.39
N LEU A 147 -0.34 -6.59 13.44
CA LEU A 147 -0.51 -7.46 14.58
C LEU A 147 0.35 -7.00 15.75
N GLU A 148 -0.19 -7.03 16.97
CA GLU A 148 0.56 -6.68 18.19
C GLU A 148 1.81 -7.56 18.37
N ARG A 149 1.71 -8.84 18.03
CA ARG A 149 2.86 -9.76 18.01
C ARG A 149 4.01 -9.22 17.15
N ASP A 150 3.71 -8.73 15.96
CA ASP A 150 4.73 -8.24 15.03
C ASP A 150 5.37 -6.94 15.53
N LYS A 151 4.60 -6.11 16.21
CA LYS A 151 5.09 -4.89 16.86
C LYS A 151 6.07 -5.20 17.99
N GLU A 152 5.74 -6.19 18.84
CA GLU A 152 6.61 -6.62 19.94
C GLU A 152 7.90 -7.27 19.45
N MET A 153 7.79 -8.16 18.46
CA MET A 153 8.95 -8.83 17.88
C MET A 153 9.87 -7.88 17.14
N ALA A 154 9.32 -6.89 16.43
CA ALA A 154 10.11 -5.85 15.80
C ALA A 154 10.89 -5.01 16.81
N LYS A 155 10.29 -4.62 17.93
CA LYS A 155 10.98 -3.91 19.03
C LYS A 155 12.14 -4.72 19.58
N LYS A 156 11.91 -6.01 19.88
CA LYS A 156 12.98 -6.91 20.37
C LYS A 156 14.13 -7.05 19.34
N ALA A 157 13.80 -7.15 18.05
CA ALA A 157 14.79 -7.24 17.00
C ALA A 157 15.61 -5.95 16.85
N GLU A 158 15.01 -4.79 17.04
CA GLU A 158 15.70 -3.49 17.03
C GLU A 158 16.61 -3.32 18.26
N GLU A 159 16.14 -3.70 19.44
CA GLU A 159 16.93 -3.66 20.68
C GLU A 159 18.15 -4.57 20.56
N ARG A 160 18.00 -5.77 19.99
CA ARG A 160 19.08 -6.70 19.75
C ARG A 160 20.12 -6.13 18.78
N LYS A 161 19.68 -5.54 17.67
CA LYS A 161 20.57 -4.87 16.70
C LYS A 161 21.32 -3.69 17.33
N LYS A 162 20.66 -2.90 18.20
CA LYS A 162 21.32 -1.82 18.93
C LYS A 162 22.37 -2.34 19.89
N ALA A 163 22.08 -3.44 20.60
CA ALA A 163 23.02 -4.09 21.50
C ALA A 163 24.22 -4.67 20.73
N GLU A 164 24.00 -5.34 19.60
CA GLU A 164 25.08 -5.86 18.74
C GLU A 164 25.95 -4.73 18.15
N ALA A 165 25.30 -3.63 17.70
CA ALA A 165 26.01 -2.46 17.20
C ALA A 165 26.85 -1.79 18.28
N ALA A 166 26.34 -1.70 19.53
CA ALA A 166 27.08 -1.16 20.66
C ALA A 166 28.27 -2.07 21.05
N ALA A 167 28.07 -3.39 21.04
CA ALA A 167 29.11 -4.38 21.29
C ALA A 167 30.20 -4.33 20.20
N ALA A 168 29.80 -4.22 18.91
CA ALA A 168 30.74 -4.08 17.80
C ALA A 168 31.56 -2.77 17.88
N ALA A 169 30.92 -1.65 18.27
CA ALA A 169 31.61 -0.37 18.47
C ALA A 169 32.59 -0.42 19.65
N ALA A 170 32.21 -1.09 20.74
CA ALA A 170 33.10 -1.31 21.90
C ALA A 170 34.31 -2.19 21.53
N ALA A 171 34.07 -3.27 20.74
CA ALA A 171 35.13 -4.13 20.24
C ALA A 171 36.11 -3.40 19.29
N ALA A 172 35.57 -2.55 18.40
CA ALA A 172 36.36 -1.71 17.50
C ALA A 172 37.21 -0.67 18.28
N ALA A 173 36.64 -0.05 19.32
CA ALA A 173 37.36 0.86 20.20
C ALA A 173 38.47 0.15 20.98
N ALA A 174 38.22 -1.09 21.47
CA ALA A 174 39.22 -1.90 22.13
C ALA A 174 40.36 -2.34 21.19
N ALA A 175 40.02 -2.67 19.91
CA ALA A 175 41.03 -2.99 18.89
C ALA A 175 41.88 -1.78 18.49
N ALA A 176 41.33 -0.57 18.49
CA ALA A 176 42.05 0.67 18.23
C ALA A 176 42.97 1.08 19.40
N ALA A 177 42.67 0.62 20.62
CA ALA A 177 43.49 0.86 21.81
C ALA A 177 44.64 -0.15 21.99
N ALA A 178 44.71 -1.20 21.16
CA ALA A 178 45.82 -2.17 21.21
C ALA A 178 47.12 -1.50 20.74
N PRO A 179 48.27 -1.60 21.49
CA PRO A 179 49.53 -1.00 21.11
C PRO A 179 50.03 -1.64 19.79
N LYS A 180 50.36 -0.75 18.85
CA LYS A 180 50.91 -1.09 17.53
C LYS A 180 52.14 -1.98 17.72
N PRO A 181 52.26 -3.18 17.16
CA PRO A 181 53.46 -4.00 17.26
C PRO A 181 54.62 -3.22 16.66
N ALA A 182 55.75 -3.19 17.40
CA ALA A 182 56.98 -2.51 17.03
C ALA A 182 57.45 -2.96 15.64
N ALA A 183 57.86 -1.97 14.83
CA ALA A 183 58.33 -2.18 13.47
C ALA A 183 59.46 -3.21 13.41
N ALA A 184 59.28 -4.24 12.59
CA ALA A 184 60.37 -5.17 12.22
C ALA A 184 61.45 -4.41 11.42
N PRO A 185 62.76 -4.74 11.62
CA PRO A 185 63.84 -4.05 10.93
C PRO A 185 63.80 -4.32 9.42
N ALA A 186 64.14 -3.27 8.65
CA ALA A 186 64.14 -3.25 7.20
C ALA A 186 65.03 -4.36 6.59
N PRO A 187 64.64 -5.06 5.52
CA PRO A 187 65.48 -5.97 4.81
C PRO A 187 66.58 -5.24 4.03
N VAL A 188 67.81 -5.74 4.15
CA VAL A 188 69.03 -5.30 3.46
C VAL A 188 68.86 -5.42 1.94
N PRO A 189 69.32 -4.44 1.13
CA PRO A 189 69.22 -4.52 -0.34
C PRO A 189 70.16 -5.60 -0.91
N ALA A 190 69.64 -6.51 -1.73
CA ALA A 190 70.40 -7.46 -2.49
C ALA A 190 71.02 -6.82 -3.76
N PRO A 191 72.20 -7.26 -4.20
CA PRO A 191 72.96 -6.64 -5.30
C PRO A 191 72.29 -6.89 -6.67
N ALA A 192 72.50 -5.89 -7.54
CA ALA A 192 72.04 -5.81 -8.89
C ALA A 192 72.55 -7.00 -9.72
N ALA A 193 71.68 -7.73 -10.42
CA ALA A 193 72.05 -8.67 -11.47
C ALA A 193 71.53 -8.16 -12.82
N ALA A 194 72.49 -8.17 -13.72
CA ALA A 194 72.56 -7.72 -15.08
C ALA A 194 71.37 -7.95 -16.02
N GLU A 195 71.21 -6.98 -16.92
CA GLU A 195 70.37 -7.06 -18.12
C GLU A 195 70.81 -8.17 -19.07
N PRO A 196 69.91 -8.83 -19.78
CA PRO A 196 70.17 -9.44 -21.07
C PRO A 196 69.53 -8.64 -22.22
N PRO A 197 70.09 -8.78 -23.44
CA PRO A 197 69.95 -7.84 -24.55
C PRO A 197 68.71 -8.11 -25.40
N ALA A 198 68.42 -7.04 -26.14
CA ALA A 198 67.38 -6.98 -27.15
C ALA A 198 67.59 -7.97 -28.32
N GLY A 199 66.53 -8.48 -28.84
CA GLY A 199 66.50 -9.31 -30.06
C GLY A 199 65.11 -9.61 -30.54
N THR A 200 64.63 -8.85 -31.49
CA THR A 200 64.17 -9.06 -32.87
C THR A 200 62.77 -9.63 -33.06
N GLU A 201 62.02 -8.77 -33.70
CA GLU A 201 61.04 -8.95 -34.76
C GLU A 201 60.72 -10.37 -35.30
N SER A 202 59.42 -10.58 -35.52
CA SER A 202 58.74 -10.90 -36.81
C SER A 202 57.29 -11.29 -36.55
N ARG A 203 56.34 -10.53 -37.09
CA ARG A 203 55.52 -10.79 -38.31
C ARG A 203 54.98 -12.22 -38.43
N GLU A 204 53.68 -12.38 -38.18
CA GLU A 204 52.61 -12.59 -39.20
C GLU A 204 51.26 -12.50 -38.54
#